data_ddc4b493185f389d9c9007927b6d776c
#
_entry.id   ddc4b493185f389d9c9007927b6d776c
#
_cell.length_a   1.000
_cell.length_b   1.000
_cell.length_c   1.000
_cell.angle_alpha   90.00
_cell.angle_beta   90.00
_cell.angle_gamma   90.00
#
_symmetry.space_group_name_H-M   'P 1'
#
loop_
_entity.id
_entity.type
_entity.pdbx_description
1 polymer ?
#
loop_
_entity_poly.entity_id
_entity_poly.type
_entity_poly.pdbx_seq_one_letter_code
_entity_poly.pdbx_strand_id
1 'polypeptide(L)'
;SYNNVYIHIPATDNSKQPLMLSSHMDVIGDDSPVETYLDGDLIRAKGRTLGADDKAGIANALYLAKTLANQDIKHGGLEIMFTRDEESGMSGIKNTDFSKLKSKYVLVLDSDSLGQLMTSGASYTLATIEVNSFKGGHSGIDIADKTRENAAKLIADIVANLPQGVYYSENHKVVTSCNLGGITSGN
;
A
#
# COMPACT_ATOMS: atom_id res chain seq x y z
N SER A 1 -5.72 0.46 -19.16
CA SER A 1 -4.93 1.37 -18.30
C SER A 1 -5.21 1.18 -16.81
N TYR A 2 -6.27 0.51 -16.44
CA TYR A 2 -6.73 0.31 -15.04
C TYR A 2 -6.71 1.61 -14.21
N ASN A 3 -6.93 2.75 -14.88
CA ASN A 3 -6.90 4.11 -14.33
C ASN A 3 -5.55 4.54 -13.72
N ASN A 4 -4.46 3.86 -14.01
CA ASN A 4 -3.13 4.39 -13.75
C ASN A 4 -2.81 5.52 -14.72
N VAL A 5 -2.05 6.50 -14.26
CA VAL A 5 -1.56 7.62 -15.09
C VAL A 5 -0.12 7.33 -15.49
N TYR A 6 0.17 7.51 -16.79
CA TYR A 6 1.51 7.34 -17.34
C TYR A 6 1.95 8.63 -18.00
N ILE A 7 3.16 9.08 -17.66
CA ILE A 7 3.81 10.26 -18.25
C ILE A 7 5.15 9.79 -18.81
N HIS A 8 5.45 10.17 -20.04
CA HIS A 8 6.72 9.90 -20.67
C HIS A 8 7.39 11.18 -21.12
N ILE A 9 8.59 11.44 -20.63
CA ILE A 9 9.44 12.57 -21.02
C ILE A 9 10.59 11.97 -21.85
N PRO A 10 10.69 12.33 -23.14
CA PRO A 10 11.73 11.81 -24.02
C PRO A 10 13.14 12.15 -23.53
N ALA A 11 14.09 11.26 -23.81
CA ALA A 11 15.50 11.51 -23.53
C ALA A 11 16.04 12.73 -24.29
N THR A 12 16.87 13.52 -23.63
CA THR A 12 17.71 14.54 -24.25
C THR A 12 19.13 14.04 -24.52
N ASP A 13 19.48 12.89 -23.97
CA ASP A 13 20.74 12.19 -24.16
C ASP A 13 20.51 10.68 -24.18
N ASN A 14 20.50 10.10 -25.39
CA ASN A 14 20.26 8.67 -25.58
C ASN A 14 21.38 7.75 -25.09
N SER A 15 22.51 8.28 -24.66
CA SER A 15 23.57 7.49 -24.03
C SER A 15 23.27 7.15 -22.57
N LYS A 16 22.30 7.84 -21.97
CA LYS A 16 21.88 7.64 -20.58
C LYS A 16 20.69 6.71 -20.49
N GLN A 17 20.63 5.96 -19.39
CA GLN A 17 19.49 5.07 -19.12
C GLN A 17 18.24 5.88 -18.70
N PRO A 18 17.05 5.47 -19.14
CA PRO A 18 15.82 6.04 -18.62
C PRO A 18 15.58 5.63 -17.17
N LEU A 19 14.90 6.48 -16.42
CA LEU A 19 14.50 6.25 -15.05
C LEU A 19 12.97 6.33 -14.95
N MET A 20 12.38 5.50 -14.12
CA MET A 20 10.95 5.58 -13.78
C MET A 20 10.78 6.04 -12.32
N LEU A 21 9.82 6.92 -12.12
CA LEU A 21 9.29 7.29 -10.81
C LEU A 21 7.89 6.71 -10.65
N SER A 22 7.60 6.16 -9.49
CA SER A 22 6.27 5.63 -9.17
C SER A 22 5.77 6.17 -7.83
N SER A 23 4.49 6.50 -7.78
CA SER A 23 3.76 6.95 -6.59
C SER A 23 2.32 6.49 -6.69
N HIS A 24 1.59 6.40 -5.56
CA HIS A 24 0.17 6.10 -5.61
C HIS A 24 -0.71 7.35 -5.42
N MET A 25 -1.93 7.30 -5.96
CA MET A 25 -2.84 8.44 -5.97
C MET A 25 -3.89 8.38 -4.86
N ASP A 26 -4.22 7.19 -4.43
CA ASP A 26 -5.21 6.96 -3.37
C ASP A 26 -4.64 7.32 -2.00
N VAL A 27 -5.53 7.47 -1.04
CA VAL A 27 -5.22 7.78 0.36
C VAL A 27 -6.19 7.03 1.26
N ILE A 28 -5.75 6.73 2.47
CA ILE A 28 -6.64 6.20 3.52
C ILE A 28 -7.65 7.25 3.97
N GLY A 29 -8.81 6.79 4.44
CA GLY A 29 -9.87 7.65 4.97
C GLY A 29 -11.06 7.78 4.04
N ASP A 30 -11.80 8.87 4.19
CA ASP A 30 -13.01 9.16 3.42
C ASP A 30 -12.75 10.14 2.25
N ASP A 31 -13.76 10.35 1.42
CA ASP A 31 -13.71 11.24 0.25
C ASP A 31 -13.99 12.72 0.59
N SER A 32 -14.00 13.11 1.87
CA SER A 32 -14.25 14.49 2.26
C SER A 32 -13.14 15.43 1.72
N PRO A 33 -13.45 16.69 1.42
CA PRO A 33 -12.44 17.65 0.96
C PRO A 33 -11.32 17.83 1.98
N VAL A 34 -10.09 17.95 1.49
CA VAL A 34 -8.91 18.22 2.33
C VAL A 34 -8.76 19.71 2.55
N GLU A 35 -8.98 20.17 3.78
CA GLU A 35 -8.68 21.54 4.19
C GLU A 35 -7.27 21.61 4.76
N THR A 36 -6.34 22.20 4.01
CA THR A 36 -4.94 22.31 4.41
C THR A 36 -4.65 23.59 5.14
N TYR A 37 -3.66 23.57 6.04
CA TYR A 37 -3.11 24.75 6.70
C TYR A 37 -1.61 24.59 6.94
N LEU A 38 -0.93 25.72 7.15
CA LEU A 38 0.48 25.75 7.53
C LEU A 38 0.61 25.76 9.06
N ASP A 39 1.50 24.91 9.57
CA ASP A 39 1.92 24.83 10.96
C ASP A 39 3.45 24.94 11.02
N GLY A 40 3.96 26.15 11.07
CA GLY A 40 5.37 26.42 10.83
C GLY A 40 5.78 26.03 9.41
N ASP A 41 6.75 25.12 9.30
CA ASP A 41 7.23 24.60 8.00
C ASP A 41 6.45 23.33 7.55
N LEU A 42 5.40 22.96 8.27
CA LEU A 42 4.60 21.77 7.97
C LEU A 42 3.27 22.13 7.30
N ILE A 43 2.88 21.35 6.31
CA ILE A 43 1.53 21.36 5.76
C ILE A 43 0.73 20.28 6.48
N ARG A 44 -0.42 20.66 7.04
CA ARG A 44 -1.33 19.77 7.76
C ARG A 44 -2.74 19.81 7.18
N ALA A 45 -3.55 18.82 7.51
CA ALA A 45 -4.98 18.78 7.20
C ALA A 45 -5.81 18.85 8.48
N LYS A 46 -7.01 19.45 8.39
CA LYS A 46 -7.98 19.50 9.48
C LYS A 46 -8.85 18.25 9.48
N GLY A 47 -8.89 17.56 10.61
CA GLY A 47 -9.85 16.48 10.89
C GLY A 47 -9.70 15.20 10.08
N ARG A 48 -8.68 15.10 9.22
CA ARG A 48 -8.42 13.90 8.41
C ARG A 48 -6.95 13.78 8.02
N THR A 49 -6.58 12.69 7.36
CA THR A 49 -5.24 12.55 6.76
C THR A 49 -5.00 13.64 5.70
N LEU A 50 -3.77 14.15 5.65
CA LEU A 50 -3.32 15.04 4.58
C LEU A 50 -3.22 14.29 3.23
N GLY A 51 -2.93 12.98 3.29
CA GLY A 51 -2.61 12.17 2.13
C GLY A 51 -1.21 12.48 1.58
N ALA A 52 -0.27 12.88 2.46
CA ALA A 52 1.14 13.05 2.07
C ALA A 52 1.75 11.74 1.58
N ASP A 53 1.29 10.66 2.09
CA ASP A 53 1.39 9.31 1.61
C ASP A 53 0.25 9.09 0.56
N ASP A 54 0.53 8.99 -0.76
CA ASP A 54 1.86 9.29 -1.36
C ASP A 54 1.81 10.52 -2.28
N LYS A 55 1.03 11.56 -1.91
CA LYS A 55 0.99 12.81 -2.70
C LYS A 55 2.28 13.61 -2.63
N ALA A 56 3.12 13.37 -1.63
CA ALA A 56 4.46 13.93 -1.57
C ALA A 56 5.33 13.37 -2.71
N GLY A 57 5.27 12.07 -2.97
CA GLY A 57 5.93 11.44 -4.10
C GLY A 57 5.41 11.96 -5.44
N ILE A 58 4.08 12.11 -5.58
CA ILE A 58 3.48 12.72 -6.78
C ILE A 58 4.04 14.13 -7.01
N ALA A 59 4.07 14.96 -5.96
CA ALA A 59 4.58 16.33 -6.05
C ALA A 59 6.05 16.37 -6.48
N ASN A 60 6.88 15.49 -5.91
CA ASN A 60 8.29 15.36 -6.27
C ASN A 60 8.47 14.92 -7.73
N ALA A 61 7.71 13.94 -8.20
CA ALA A 61 7.76 13.47 -9.59
C ALA A 61 7.36 14.58 -10.57
N LEU A 62 6.29 15.32 -10.28
CA LEU A 62 5.84 16.43 -11.10
C LEU A 62 6.81 17.62 -11.07
N TYR A 63 7.43 17.90 -9.92
CA TYR A 63 8.45 18.93 -9.80
C TYR A 63 9.69 18.58 -10.65
N LEU A 64 10.15 17.35 -10.60
CA LEU A 64 11.26 16.89 -11.46
C LEU A 64 10.89 17.01 -12.94
N ALA A 65 9.69 16.56 -13.34
CA ALA A 65 9.21 16.69 -14.71
C ALA A 65 9.22 18.13 -15.20
N LYS A 66 8.71 19.05 -14.37
CA LYS A 66 8.73 20.50 -14.66
C LYS A 66 10.17 21.06 -14.75
N THR A 67 11.07 20.58 -13.89
CA THR A 67 12.47 20.99 -13.89
C THR A 67 13.16 20.56 -15.19
N LEU A 68 12.98 19.32 -15.61
CA LEU A 68 13.54 18.81 -16.87
C LEU A 68 12.97 19.54 -18.10
N ALA A 69 11.71 19.95 -18.06
CA ALA A 69 11.10 20.71 -19.15
C ALA A 69 11.61 22.15 -19.27
N ASN A 70 12.07 22.76 -18.17
CA ASN A 70 12.45 24.17 -18.12
C ASN A 70 13.96 24.43 -18.06
N GLN A 71 14.76 23.38 -17.89
CA GLN A 71 16.22 23.49 -17.77
C GLN A 71 16.90 22.57 -18.78
N ASP A 72 18.05 22.99 -19.30
CA ASP A 72 18.86 22.18 -20.22
C ASP A 72 19.67 21.11 -19.46
N ILE A 73 18.92 20.15 -18.87
CA ILE A 73 19.50 19.01 -18.17
C ILE A 73 19.53 17.81 -19.13
N LYS A 74 20.71 17.25 -19.34
CA LYS A 74 20.86 16.04 -20.17
C LYS A 74 20.47 14.79 -19.41
N HIS A 75 19.42 14.11 -19.86
CA HIS A 75 18.84 12.90 -19.21
C HIS A 75 18.46 11.82 -20.22
N GLY A 76 18.39 10.58 -19.77
CA GLY A 76 18.06 9.39 -20.56
C GLY A 76 16.55 9.14 -20.76
N GLY A 77 15.73 10.12 -20.39
CA GLY A 77 14.28 10.02 -20.35
C GLY A 77 13.76 9.76 -18.95
N LEU A 78 12.52 10.21 -18.72
CA LEU A 78 11.82 9.99 -17.46
C LEU A 78 10.45 9.39 -17.74
N GLU A 79 10.16 8.28 -17.11
CA GLU A 79 8.84 7.68 -17.06
C GLU A 79 8.25 7.94 -15.68
N ILE A 80 6.98 8.33 -15.61
CA ILE A 80 6.28 8.49 -14.34
C ILE A 80 5.01 7.67 -14.40
N MET A 81 4.76 6.90 -13.37
CA MET A 81 3.54 6.13 -13.22
C MET A 81 2.90 6.46 -11.88
N PHE A 82 1.65 6.96 -11.94
CA PHE A 82 0.83 7.08 -10.75
C PHE A 82 -0.19 5.95 -10.73
N THR A 83 -0.15 5.16 -9.66
CA THR A 83 -1.01 4.00 -9.49
C THR A 83 -2.21 4.33 -8.62
N ARG A 84 -3.23 3.49 -8.70
CA ARG A 84 -4.42 3.51 -7.85
C ARG A 84 -4.43 2.33 -6.90
N ASP A 85 -5.22 2.43 -5.84
CA ASP A 85 -5.56 1.34 -4.92
C ASP A 85 -4.33 0.69 -4.27
N GLU A 86 -3.29 1.46 -3.96
CA GLU A 86 -2.15 0.96 -3.20
C GLU A 86 -2.64 0.52 -1.82
N GLU A 87 -3.32 1.42 -1.12
CA GLU A 87 -3.87 1.28 0.23
C GLU A 87 -4.99 0.21 0.35
N SER A 88 -5.57 -0.17 -0.76
CA SER A 88 -6.70 -1.11 -0.82
C SER A 88 -6.44 -2.37 -1.64
N GLY A 89 -5.18 -2.76 -1.75
CA GLY A 89 -4.79 -4.05 -2.33
C GLY A 89 -4.07 -3.98 -3.66
N MET A 90 -3.52 -2.84 -4.03
CA MET A 90 -2.57 -2.68 -5.16
C MET A 90 -3.14 -3.08 -6.52
N SER A 91 -4.45 -2.82 -6.77
CA SER A 91 -5.08 -3.23 -8.03
C SER A 91 -4.46 -2.52 -9.23
N GLY A 92 -4.02 -1.28 -9.06
CA GLY A 92 -3.35 -0.51 -10.11
C GLY A 92 -2.07 -1.17 -10.59
N ILE A 93 -1.13 -1.44 -9.70
CA ILE A 93 0.15 -2.04 -10.07
C ILE A 93 0.00 -3.48 -10.57
N LYS A 94 -0.89 -4.28 -9.97
CA LYS A 94 -1.17 -5.67 -10.40
C LYS A 94 -1.69 -5.77 -11.83
N ASN A 95 -2.33 -4.71 -12.34
CA ASN A 95 -2.88 -4.64 -13.70
C ASN A 95 -2.09 -3.68 -14.60
N THR A 96 -0.86 -3.37 -14.25
CA THR A 96 0.04 -2.54 -15.06
C THR A 96 0.56 -3.34 -16.27
N ASP A 97 0.47 -2.72 -17.44
CA ASP A 97 1.10 -3.24 -18.65
C ASP A 97 2.57 -2.78 -18.71
N PHE A 98 3.44 -3.59 -18.15
CA PHE A 98 4.88 -3.31 -18.10
C PHE A 98 5.55 -3.30 -19.47
N SER A 99 4.92 -3.83 -20.54
CA SER A 99 5.47 -3.81 -21.88
C SER A 99 5.59 -2.38 -22.44
N LYS A 100 4.86 -1.43 -21.89
CA LYS A 100 4.89 -0.01 -22.26
C LYS A 100 6.04 0.77 -21.62
N LEU A 101 6.72 0.19 -20.64
CA LEU A 101 7.78 0.83 -19.88
C LEU A 101 9.15 0.44 -20.46
N LYS A 102 10.05 1.40 -20.49
CA LYS A 102 11.43 1.22 -21.02
C LYS A 102 12.47 1.22 -19.91
N SER A 103 12.13 1.84 -18.78
CA SER A 103 13.03 1.96 -17.64
C SER A 103 13.31 0.62 -17.00
N LYS A 104 14.58 0.33 -16.73
CA LYS A 104 14.99 -0.85 -15.96
C LYS A 104 14.99 -0.61 -14.45
N TYR A 105 15.04 0.65 -14.06
CA TYR A 105 15.08 1.07 -12.66
C TYR A 105 13.87 1.91 -12.36
N VAL A 106 13.26 1.62 -11.22
CA VAL A 106 12.10 2.35 -10.71
C VAL A 106 12.45 2.84 -9.31
N LEU A 107 12.23 4.12 -9.07
CA LEU A 107 12.20 4.69 -7.72
C LEU A 107 10.73 4.85 -7.31
N VAL A 108 10.32 4.10 -6.30
CA VAL A 108 9.03 4.28 -5.64
C VAL A 108 9.23 5.38 -4.60
N LEU A 109 8.47 6.47 -4.72
CA LEU A 109 8.67 7.68 -3.92
C LEU A 109 7.85 7.67 -2.62
N ASP A 110 7.56 6.50 -2.14
CA ASP A 110 6.69 6.19 -1.02
C ASP A 110 7.53 5.72 0.18
N SER A 111 8.31 6.64 0.74
CA SER A 111 9.14 6.39 1.91
C SER A 111 9.02 7.53 2.91
N ASP A 112 8.89 7.19 4.18
CA ASP A 112 8.84 8.11 5.32
C ASP A 112 10.22 8.63 5.76
N SER A 113 11.30 8.15 5.13
CA SER A 113 12.67 8.44 5.54
C SER A 113 13.47 9.12 4.44
N LEU A 114 13.74 10.41 4.61
CA LEU A 114 14.55 11.19 3.67
C LEU A 114 15.99 10.64 3.57
N GLY A 115 16.49 10.54 2.33
CA GLY A 115 17.87 10.13 2.06
C GLY A 115 18.13 8.63 2.23
N GLN A 116 17.08 7.83 2.49
CA GLN A 116 17.18 6.38 2.53
C GLN A 116 16.71 5.77 1.21
N LEU A 117 17.41 4.76 0.75
CA LEU A 117 17.03 3.95 -0.39
C LEU A 117 16.81 2.51 0.08
N MET A 118 15.55 2.08 0.08
CA MET A 118 15.20 0.70 0.38
C MET A 118 15.34 -0.15 -0.87
N THR A 119 16.25 -1.12 -0.84
CA THR A 119 16.57 -2.00 -1.98
C THR A 119 16.08 -3.44 -1.78
N SER A 120 15.41 -3.70 -0.67
CA SER A 120 14.81 -5.00 -0.37
C SER A 120 13.54 -4.83 0.43
N GLY A 121 12.61 -5.75 0.27
CA GLY A 121 11.34 -5.77 1.00
C GLY A 121 10.94 -7.20 1.34
N ALA A 122 10.04 -7.33 2.31
CA ALA A 122 9.40 -8.59 2.64
C ALA A 122 8.22 -8.87 1.70
N SER A 123 7.86 -10.14 1.58
CA SER A 123 6.59 -10.53 0.95
C SER A 123 5.43 -10.33 1.93
N TYR A 124 4.26 -10.07 1.37
CA TYR A 124 3.01 -9.98 2.11
C TYR A 124 2.08 -11.12 1.71
N THR A 125 1.45 -11.74 2.69
CA THR A 125 0.42 -12.76 2.47
C THR A 125 -0.78 -12.44 3.34
N LEU A 126 -1.94 -12.24 2.73
CA LEU A 126 -3.21 -12.18 3.43
C LEU A 126 -3.80 -13.58 3.51
N ALA A 127 -4.03 -14.07 4.72
CA ALA A 127 -4.75 -15.32 4.97
C ALA A 127 -6.12 -15.01 5.57
N THR A 128 -7.15 -15.62 5.02
CA THR A 128 -8.50 -15.57 5.55
C THR A 128 -8.88 -16.95 6.08
N ILE A 129 -9.30 -17.01 7.33
CA ILE A 129 -9.82 -18.22 7.96
C ILE A 129 -11.32 -18.04 8.13
N GLU A 130 -12.09 -18.88 7.49
CA GLU A 130 -13.55 -18.86 7.54
C GLU A 130 -14.08 -20.13 8.18
N VAL A 131 -14.99 -19.95 9.12
CA VAL A 131 -15.68 -21.05 9.79
C VAL A 131 -17.18 -20.86 9.58
N ASN A 132 -17.81 -21.82 8.92
CA ASN A 132 -19.22 -21.75 8.57
C ASN A 132 -19.90 -23.13 8.71
N SER A 133 -21.19 -23.17 8.44
CA SER A 133 -22.00 -24.38 8.37
C SER A 133 -22.15 -25.15 9.70
N PHE A 134 -21.96 -24.51 10.84
CA PHE A 134 -22.27 -25.12 12.12
C PHE A 134 -23.78 -25.14 12.39
N LYS A 135 -24.19 -26.16 13.14
CA LYS A 135 -25.58 -26.32 13.56
C LYS A 135 -26.01 -25.16 14.46
N GLY A 136 -26.91 -24.34 13.97
CA GLY A 136 -27.56 -23.30 14.74
C GLY A 136 -28.48 -23.88 15.84
N GLY A 137 -29.11 -23.01 16.65
CA GLY A 137 -30.10 -23.42 17.62
C GLY A 137 -30.43 -22.34 18.63
N HIS A 138 -31.55 -22.53 19.34
CA HIS A 138 -32.00 -21.61 20.35
C HIS A 138 -31.14 -21.69 21.63
N SER A 139 -30.76 -20.55 22.16
CA SER A 139 -29.83 -20.48 23.32
C SER A 139 -30.38 -21.08 24.61
N GLY A 140 -31.72 -21.12 24.77
CA GLY A 140 -32.33 -21.73 25.95
C GLY A 140 -32.73 -23.19 25.75
N ILE A 141 -33.35 -23.54 24.60
CA ILE A 141 -33.88 -24.89 24.37
C ILE A 141 -32.78 -25.86 23.99
N ASP A 142 -31.87 -25.43 23.13
CA ASP A 142 -30.83 -26.29 22.57
C ASP A 142 -29.49 -26.16 23.31
N ILE A 143 -29.43 -25.47 24.44
CA ILE A 143 -28.19 -25.22 25.18
C ILE A 143 -27.48 -26.52 25.65
N ALA A 144 -28.27 -27.57 25.90
CA ALA A 144 -27.77 -28.87 26.35
C ALA A 144 -27.31 -29.78 25.20
N ASP A 145 -27.54 -29.39 23.95
CA ASP A 145 -27.13 -30.19 22.79
C ASP A 145 -25.58 -30.11 22.61
N LYS A 146 -24.90 -31.15 23.07
CA LYS A 146 -23.44 -31.27 23.03
C LYS A 146 -22.87 -31.50 21.61
N THR A 147 -23.74 -31.70 20.61
CA THR A 147 -23.30 -31.84 19.20
C THR A 147 -23.17 -30.50 18.51
N ARG A 148 -23.55 -29.41 19.18
CA ARG A 148 -23.41 -28.05 18.67
C ARG A 148 -22.05 -27.48 19.00
N GLU A 149 -21.33 -27.14 17.98
CA GLU A 149 -20.08 -26.39 18.09
C GLU A 149 -20.34 -24.90 17.93
N ASN A 150 -19.51 -24.09 18.56
CA ASN A 150 -19.62 -22.63 18.47
C ASN A 150 -18.50 -22.07 17.57
N ALA A 151 -18.87 -21.57 16.41
CA ALA A 151 -17.94 -21.02 15.43
C ALA A 151 -17.07 -19.89 16.00
N ALA A 152 -17.68 -19.02 16.83
CA ALA A 152 -16.94 -17.92 17.45
C ALA A 152 -15.87 -18.43 18.45
N LYS A 153 -16.20 -19.49 19.21
CA LYS A 153 -15.23 -20.11 20.11
C LYS A 153 -14.09 -20.78 19.34
N LEU A 154 -14.41 -21.48 18.26
CA LEU A 154 -13.38 -22.12 17.42
C LEU A 154 -12.44 -21.09 16.80
N ILE A 155 -12.99 -20.00 16.23
CA ILE A 155 -12.17 -18.92 15.69
C ILE A 155 -11.33 -18.26 16.79
N ALA A 156 -11.90 -18.01 17.97
CA ALA A 156 -11.14 -17.44 19.09
C ALA A 156 -9.98 -18.33 19.52
N ASP A 157 -10.17 -19.65 19.56
CA ASP A 157 -9.14 -20.61 19.89
C ASP A 157 -8.03 -20.64 18.83
N ILE A 158 -8.39 -20.65 17.55
CA ILE A 158 -7.42 -20.55 16.45
C ILE A 158 -6.61 -19.26 16.57
N VAL A 159 -7.28 -18.12 16.72
CA VAL A 159 -6.62 -16.81 16.79
C VAL A 159 -5.72 -16.68 18.01
N ALA A 160 -6.13 -17.22 19.16
CA ALA A 160 -5.31 -17.21 20.38
C ALA A 160 -3.98 -17.96 20.24
N ASN A 161 -3.90 -18.88 19.28
CA ASN A 161 -2.69 -19.64 18.99
C ASN A 161 -1.86 -19.08 17.81
N LEU A 162 -2.34 -18.03 17.12
CA LEU A 162 -1.55 -17.39 16.07
C LEU A 162 -0.48 -16.48 16.68
N PRO A 163 0.72 -16.42 16.09
CA PRO A 163 1.72 -15.46 16.50
C PRO A 163 1.25 -14.02 16.22
N GLN A 164 1.65 -13.08 17.06
CA GLN A 164 1.35 -11.67 16.91
C GLN A 164 2.63 -10.83 16.97
N GLY A 165 2.75 -9.88 16.04
CA GLY A 165 3.92 -8.99 15.95
C GLY A 165 5.11 -9.66 15.25
N VAL A 166 6.30 -9.34 15.68
CA VAL A 166 7.53 -9.93 15.11
C VAL A 166 7.67 -11.37 15.62
N TYR A 167 7.54 -12.31 14.71
CA TYR A 167 7.65 -13.75 15.02
C TYR A 167 9.09 -14.26 14.91
N TYR A 168 9.83 -13.78 13.91
CA TYR A 168 11.23 -14.13 13.73
C TYR A 168 12.04 -12.94 13.22
N SER A 169 13.22 -12.75 13.79
CA SER A 169 14.18 -11.75 13.35
C SER A 169 15.60 -12.32 13.29
N GLU A 170 16.40 -11.85 12.34
CA GLU A 170 17.78 -12.23 12.17
C GLU A 170 18.65 -10.98 11.93
N ASN A 171 19.79 -10.88 12.64
CA ASN A 171 20.70 -9.73 12.53
C ASN A 171 19.99 -8.37 12.66
N HIS A 172 19.06 -8.26 13.62
CA HIS A 172 18.21 -7.08 13.87
C HIS A 172 17.24 -6.71 12.72
N LYS A 173 17.07 -7.59 11.74
CA LYS A 173 16.07 -7.43 10.68
C LYS A 173 14.88 -8.35 10.94
N VAL A 174 13.68 -7.82 10.82
CA VAL A 174 12.46 -8.61 10.86
C VAL A 174 12.42 -9.51 9.64
N VAL A 175 12.34 -10.82 9.87
CA VAL A 175 12.22 -11.83 8.81
C VAL A 175 10.76 -12.24 8.65
N THR A 176 10.07 -12.43 9.77
CA THR A 176 8.65 -12.84 9.75
C THR A 176 7.89 -12.09 10.83
N SER A 177 6.76 -11.53 10.44
CA SER A 177 5.78 -10.94 11.34
C SER A 177 4.38 -11.44 11.00
N CYS A 178 3.49 -11.41 11.97
CA CYS A 178 2.08 -11.75 11.81
C CYS A 178 1.23 -10.71 12.52
N ASN A 179 0.16 -10.28 11.87
CA ASN A 179 -0.81 -9.39 12.47
C ASN A 179 -2.23 -9.86 12.21
N LEU A 180 -3.03 -9.90 13.25
CA LEU A 180 -4.47 -10.11 13.14
C LEU A 180 -5.11 -8.81 12.67
N GLY A 181 -5.51 -8.76 11.39
CA GLY A 181 -6.07 -7.55 10.77
C GLY A 181 -7.54 -7.32 11.11
N GLY A 182 -8.30 -8.38 11.37
CA GLY A 182 -9.71 -8.25 11.74
C GLY A 182 -10.38 -9.57 12.03
N ILE A 183 -11.46 -9.52 12.78
CA ILE A 183 -12.41 -10.63 13.01
C ILE A 183 -13.80 -10.10 12.70
N THR A 184 -14.54 -10.79 11.85
CA THR A 184 -15.93 -10.46 11.55
C THR A 184 -16.81 -11.67 11.82
N SER A 185 -18.03 -11.41 12.30
CA SER A 185 -19.07 -12.43 12.39
C SER A 185 -20.20 -12.05 11.46
N GLY A 186 -20.68 -13.01 10.67
CA GLY A 186 -21.90 -12.91 9.90
C GLY A 186 -23.06 -13.63 10.59
N ASN A 187 -24.29 -13.29 10.23
CA ASN A 187 -25.50 -14.01 10.63
C ASN A 187 -25.73 -15.19 9.69
#